data_bce066edfd24f44196d329a0d3c81d76
#
_entry.id   bce066edfd24f44196d329a0d3c81d76
#
_cell.length_a   1.000
_cell.length_b   1.000
_cell.length_c   1.000
_cell.angle_alpha   90.00
_cell.angle_beta   90.00
_cell.angle_gamma   90.00
#
_symmetry.space_group_name_H-M   'P 1'
#
loop_
_entity.id
_entity.type
_entity.pdbx_description
1 polymer ?
#
loop_
_entity_poly.entity_id
_entity_poly.type
_entity_poly.pdbx_seq_one_letter_code
_entity_poly.pdbx_strand_id
1 'polypeptide(L)'
;GMCSLGAIGGNIQFEGPIVKGKTSCNVALRRSWSDLITTPALMLANWKYGDGSKVFMNYAFYDGNAGITHIIDSRNTLSFNFYMGRDYLRIRMEEEELDNNMRFVLNWGNILASLKWECDISDDLRSRVMIYNSSNRSRIGIEMEGADDIESLMMETANLTRVNDLGVKGDFD
;
A
#
# COMPACT_ATOMS: atom_id res chain seq x y z
N GLY A 1 -2.32 17.43 15.03
CA GLY A 1 -2.69 16.12 14.51
C GLY A 1 -4.17 16.02 14.18
N MET A 2 -4.51 15.14 13.30
CA MET A 2 -5.88 14.88 12.85
C MET A 2 -6.11 13.37 12.82
N CYS A 3 -7.31 12.95 13.22
CA CYS A 3 -7.78 11.57 13.07
C CYS A 3 -9.13 11.61 12.38
N SER A 4 -9.34 10.76 11.38
CA SER A 4 -10.64 10.63 10.74
C SER A 4 -11.02 9.16 10.61
N LEU A 5 -12.31 8.88 10.83
CA LEU A 5 -12.92 7.56 10.73
C LEU A 5 -14.06 7.64 9.71
N GLY A 6 -13.97 6.83 8.68
CA GLY A 6 -14.98 6.67 7.65
C GLY A 6 -15.60 5.27 7.69
N ALA A 7 -16.63 5.04 6.89
CA ALA A 7 -17.33 3.75 6.83
C ALA A 7 -16.42 2.58 6.41
N ILE A 8 -15.45 2.81 5.53
CA ILE A 8 -14.59 1.78 4.94
C ILE A 8 -13.11 1.92 5.29
N GLY A 9 -12.72 2.93 6.08
CA GLY A 9 -11.32 3.16 6.43
C GLY A 9 -11.14 4.32 7.38
N GLY A 10 -9.93 4.45 7.93
CA GLY A 10 -9.54 5.56 8.78
C GLY A 10 -8.12 5.99 8.51
N ASN A 11 -7.83 7.21 8.91
CA ASN A 11 -6.51 7.77 8.87
C ASN A 11 -6.16 8.50 10.18
N ILE A 12 -4.88 8.53 10.47
CA ILE A 12 -4.29 9.33 11.52
C ILE A 12 -3.16 10.13 10.87
N GLN A 13 -3.15 11.43 11.13
CA GLN A 13 -2.13 12.33 10.63
C GLN A 13 -1.58 13.17 11.78
N PHE A 14 -0.29 13.27 11.83
CA PHE A 14 0.44 14.15 12.73
C PHE A 14 1.40 15.01 11.91
N GLU A 15 1.44 16.29 12.22
CA GLU A 15 2.42 17.24 11.68
C GLU A 15 2.81 18.23 12.76
N GLY A 16 4.05 18.65 12.75
CA GLY A 16 4.51 19.63 13.71
C GLY A 16 6.02 19.89 13.66
N PRO A 17 6.46 20.91 14.38
CA PRO A 17 7.87 21.21 14.50
C PRO A 17 8.56 20.26 15.50
N ILE A 18 9.69 19.68 15.09
CA ILE A 18 10.65 19.04 15.99
C ILE A 18 11.51 20.11 16.66
N VAL A 19 11.99 21.05 15.83
CA VAL A 19 12.70 22.25 16.28
C VAL A 19 12.01 23.45 15.65
N LYS A 20 11.43 24.32 16.47
CA LYS A 20 10.70 25.50 16.01
C LYS A 20 11.53 26.34 15.04
N GLY A 21 10.95 26.65 13.89
CA GLY A 21 11.58 27.45 12.84
C GLY A 21 12.75 26.75 12.12
N LYS A 22 13.07 25.49 12.42
CA LYS A 22 14.21 24.82 11.82
C LYS A 22 13.89 23.43 11.27
N THR A 23 13.15 22.60 12.02
CA THR A 23 12.87 21.24 11.61
C THR A 23 11.41 20.92 11.85
N SER A 24 10.73 20.46 10.82
CA SER A 24 9.35 19.97 10.89
C SER A 24 9.27 18.51 10.44
N CYS A 25 8.26 17.81 10.95
CA CYS A 25 7.93 16.49 10.49
C CYS A 25 6.44 16.35 10.23
N ASN A 26 6.10 15.40 9.38
CA ASN A 26 4.76 14.91 9.18
C ASN A 26 4.77 13.39 9.11
N VAL A 27 3.72 12.78 9.67
CA VAL A 27 3.48 11.33 9.58
C VAL A 27 1.98 11.15 9.33
N ALA A 28 1.63 10.33 8.38
CA ALA A 28 0.26 9.91 8.19
C ALA A 28 0.18 8.40 7.96
N LEU A 29 -0.83 7.78 8.57
CA LEU A 29 -1.12 6.37 8.44
C LEU A 29 -2.58 6.22 8.05
N ARG A 30 -2.86 5.36 7.10
CA ARG A 30 -4.21 5.05 6.64
C ARG A 30 -4.39 3.55 6.51
N ARG A 31 -5.57 3.07 6.91
CA ARG A 31 -5.98 1.68 6.71
C ARG A 31 -7.45 1.63 6.30
N SER A 32 -7.78 0.73 5.35
CA SER A 32 -9.16 0.32 5.13
C SER A 32 -9.52 -0.84 6.07
N TRP A 33 -10.79 -0.93 6.42
CA TRP A 33 -11.38 -2.07 7.12
C TRP A 33 -12.59 -2.63 6.35
N SER A 34 -12.54 -2.55 5.02
CA SER A 34 -13.54 -3.17 4.17
C SER A 34 -13.65 -4.68 4.40
N ASP A 35 -12.54 -5.33 4.78
CA ASP A 35 -12.48 -6.71 5.21
C ASP A 35 -13.39 -7.02 6.41
N LEU A 36 -13.51 -6.10 7.37
CA LEU A 36 -14.38 -6.25 8.55
C LEU A 36 -15.88 -6.16 8.21
N ILE A 37 -16.22 -5.53 7.07
CA ILE A 37 -17.61 -5.37 6.61
C ILE A 37 -17.96 -6.46 5.61
N THR A 38 -17.11 -6.70 4.63
CA THR A 38 -17.38 -7.66 3.55
C THR A 38 -17.39 -9.10 4.03
N THR A 39 -16.52 -9.46 4.98
CA THR A 39 -16.46 -10.82 5.51
C THR A 39 -17.77 -11.27 6.17
N PRO A 40 -18.34 -10.55 7.18
CA PRO A 40 -19.61 -10.96 7.78
C PRO A 40 -20.79 -10.84 6.81
N ALA A 41 -20.79 -9.87 5.89
CA ALA A 41 -21.84 -9.74 4.90
C ALA A 41 -21.87 -10.95 3.94
N LEU A 42 -20.71 -11.41 3.47
CA LEU A 42 -20.62 -12.60 2.63
C LEU A 42 -20.91 -13.88 3.40
N MET A 43 -20.51 -14.00 4.66
CA MET A 43 -20.90 -15.13 5.51
C MET A 43 -22.42 -15.24 5.62
N LEU A 44 -23.10 -14.12 5.85
CA LEU A 44 -24.57 -14.07 5.92
C LEU A 44 -25.22 -14.40 4.56
N ALA A 45 -24.66 -13.89 3.47
CA ALA A 45 -25.14 -14.18 2.11
C ALA A 45 -24.97 -15.69 1.77
N ASN A 46 -23.83 -16.26 2.05
CA ASN A 46 -23.56 -17.69 1.84
C ASN A 46 -24.51 -18.57 2.68
N TRP A 47 -24.78 -18.16 3.94
CA TRP A 47 -25.73 -18.87 4.80
C TRP A 47 -27.15 -18.84 4.26
N LYS A 48 -27.59 -17.70 3.72
CA LYS A 48 -28.96 -17.48 3.28
C LYS A 48 -29.26 -17.97 1.86
N TYR A 49 -28.29 -17.87 0.97
CA TYR A 49 -28.47 -18.09 -0.47
C TYR A 49 -27.52 -19.16 -1.02
N GLY A 50 -26.67 -19.74 -0.19
CA GLY A 50 -25.73 -20.80 -0.61
C GLY A 50 -26.48 -22.06 -1.01
N ASP A 51 -26.28 -22.48 -2.24
CA ASP A 51 -26.81 -23.69 -2.89
C ASP A 51 -25.66 -24.68 -3.16
N GLY A 52 -24.73 -24.83 -2.22
CA GLY A 52 -23.51 -25.63 -2.37
C GLY A 52 -22.29 -24.81 -2.76
N SER A 53 -22.46 -23.56 -3.21
CA SER A 53 -21.33 -22.66 -3.55
C SER A 53 -21.16 -21.59 -2.50
N LYS A 54 -19.94 -21.35 -2.05
CA LYS A 54 -19.61 -20.29 -1.08
C LYS A 54 -18.54 -19.36 -1.65
N VAL A 55 -18.75 -18.07 -1.49
CA VAL A 55 -17.79 -17.04 -1.93
C VAL A 55 -17.36 -16.23 -0.73
N PHE A 56 -16.05 -16.08 -0.58
CA PHE A 56 -15.42 -15.23 0.43
C PHE A 56 -14.52 -14.23 -0.27
N MET A 57 -14.61 -12.97 0.14
CA MET A 57 -13.74 -11.91 -0.36
C MET A 57 -13.20 -11.11 0.82
N ASN A 58 -11.90 -10.91 0.81
CA ASN A 58 -11.21 -10.10 1.80
C ASN A 58 -10.33 -9.09 1.05
N TYR A 59 -10.63 -7.81 1.23
CA TYR A 59 -9.86 -6.71 0.68
C TYR A 59 -9.50 -5.74 1.77
N ALA A 60 -8.22 -5.42 1.86
CA ALA A 60 -7.71 -4.38 2.74
C ALA A 60 -6.53 -3.67 2.08
N PHE A 61 -6.40 -2.38 2.36
CA PHE A 61 -5.21 -1.62 2.07
C PHE A 61 -4.71 -0.90 3.32
N TYR A 62 -3.43 -0.67 3.37
CA TYR A 62 -2.80 0.22 4.33
C TYR A 62 -1.67 0.97 3.66
N ASP A 63 -1.55 2.22 4.01
CA ASP A 63 -0.45 3.06 3.57
C ASP A 63 -0.01 3.98 4.70
N GLY A 64 1.23 4.42 4.56
CA GLY A 64 1.83 5.37 5.46
C GLY A 64 2.83 6.26 4.73
N ASN A 65 2.91 7.49 5.16
CA ASN A 65 3.94 8.41 4.74
C ASN A 65 4.57 9.09 5.95
N ALA A 66 5.82 9.45 5.79
CA ALA A 66 6.58 10.23 6.76
C ALA A 66 7.47 11.23 6.02
N GLY A 67 7.56 12.43 6.53
CA GLY A 67 8.42 13.47 5.99
C GLY A 67 9.14 14.23 7.09
N ILE A 68 10.37 14.65 6.80
CA ILE A 68 11.15 15.54 7.65
C ILE A 68 11.71 16.63 6.73
N THR A 69 11.48 17.88 7.10
CA THR A 69 12.08 19.04 6.44
C THR A 69 12.95 19.78 7.43
N HIS A 70 14.19 20.02 7.07
CA HIS A 70 15.19 20.70 7.88
C HIS A 70 15.73 21.91 7.12
N ILE A 71 15.60 23.09 7.71
CA ILE A 71 16.20 24.34 7.22
C ILE A 71 17.63 24.38 7.77
N ILE A 72 18.61 24.19 6.90
CA ILE A 72 20.03 24.22 7.26
C ILE A 72 20.42 25.67 7.55
N ASP A 73 20.10 26.55 6.62
CA ASP A 73 20.28 28.00 6.70
C ASP A 73 19.23 28.75 5.88
N SER A 74 19.39 30.06 5.70
CA SER A 74 18.42 30.91 4.97
C SER A 74 18.29 30.57 3.47
N ARG A 75 19.23 29.83 2.91
CA ARG A 75 19.28 29.46 1.49
C ARG A 75 19.15 27.96 1.23
N ASN A 76 19.35 27.14 2.25
CA ASN A 76 19.44 25.70 2.11
C ASN A 76 18.39 24.98 2.93
N THR A 77 17.59 24.14 2.26
CA THR A 77 16.59 23.28 2.88
C THR A 77 16.76 21.85 2.41
N LEU A 78 16.76 20.90 3.34
CA LEU A 78 16.82 19.48 3.10
C LEU A 78 15.49 18.83 3.50
N SER A 79 14.93 18.01 2.61
CA SER A 79 13.69 17.30 2.87
C SER A 79 13.86 15.81 2.58
N PHE A 80 13.50 14.97 3.54
CA PHE A 80 13.38 13.53 3.37
C PHE A 80 11.90 13.16 3.37
N ASN A 81 11.48 12.34 2.41
CA ASN A 81 10.14 11.79 2.34
C ASN A 81 10.20 10.27 2.16
N PHE A 82 9.32 9.61 2.87
CA PHE A 82 9.11 8.18 2.80
C PHE A 82 7.64 7.87 2.61
N TYR A 83 7.33 6.93 1.74
CA TYR A 83 5.99 6.40 1.53
C TYR A 83 6.06 4.88 1.45
N MET A 84 5.11 4.21 2.05
CA MET A 84 4.83 2.81 1.85
C MET A 84 3.33 2.56 1.73
N GLY A 85 2.95 1.70 0.80
CA GLY A 85 1.57 1.29 0.63
C GLY A 85 1.50 -0.18 0.27
N ARG A 86 0.44 -0.84 0.71
CA ARG A 86 0.15 -2.22 0.37
C ARG A 86 -1.34 -2.45 0.27
N ASP A 87 -1.72 -3.12 -0.82
CA ASP A 87 -3.06 -3.62 -1.07
C ASP A 87 -3.06 -5.14 -1.06
N TYR A 88 -4.12 -5.70 -0.54
CA TYR A 88 -4.31 -7.13 -0.42
C TYR A 88 -5.75 -7.48 -0.79
N LEU A 89 -5.91 -8.34 -1.79
CA LEU A 89 -7.19 -8.92 -2.17
C LEU A 89 -7.05 -10.44 -2.16
N ARG A 90 -7.97 -11.11 -1.47
CA ARG A 90 -8.16 -12.55 -1.51
C ARG A 90 -9.61 -12.86 -1.83
N ILE A 91 -9.83 -13.67 -2.85
CA ILE A 91 -11.13 -14.24 -3.17
C ILE A 91 -10.99 -15.74 -3.01
N ARG A 92 -11.91 -16.38 -2.31
CA ARG A 92 -12.01 -17.83 -2.18
C ARG A 92 -13.41 -18.25 -2.59
N MET A 93 -13.48 -19.21 -3.48
CA MET A 93 -14.69 -19.87 -3.93
C MET A 93 -14.61 -21.34 -3.54
N GLU A 94 -15.62 -21.83 -2.87
CA GLU A 94 -15.76 -23.22 -2.44
C GLU A 94 -17.02 -23.76 -3.07
N GLU A 95 -16.93 -24.94 -3.68
CA GLU A 95 -18.06 -25.64 -4.30
C GLU A 95 -18.16 -27.04 -3.68
N GLU A 96 -19.22 -27.26 -2.88
CA GLU A 96 -19.38 -28.48 -2.10
C GLU A 96 -19.67 -29.72 -2.98
N GLU A 97 -20.41 -29.58 -4.10
CA GLU A 97 -20.75 -30.69 -4.97
C GLU A 97 -19.55 -31.27 -5.74
N LEU A 98 -18.59 -30.44 -6.10
CA LEU A 98 -17.39 -30.83 -6.85
C LEU A 98 -16.15 -30.93 -5.98
N ASP A 99 -16.28 -30.64 -4.68
CA ASP A 99 -15.16 -30.54 -3.73
C ASP A 99 -13.99 -29.69 -4.28
N ASN A 100 -14.35 -28.63 -5.02
CA ASN A 100 -13.41 -27.74 -5.66
C ASN A 100 -13.25 -26.46 -4.86
N ASN A 101 -12.01 -26.11 -4.57
CA ASN A 101 -11.64 -24.87 -3.93
C ASN A 101 -10.79 -24.03 -4.88
N MET A 102 -11.23 -22.82 -5.16
CA MET A 102 -10.46 -21.86 -5.94
C MET A 102 -10.10 -20.66 -5.07
N ARG A 103 -8.81 -20.32 -5.04
CA ARG A 103 -8.32 -19.14 -4.33
C ARG A 103 -7.58 -18.21 -5.28
N PHE A 104 -8.02 -16.97 -5.33
CA PHE A 104 -7.34 -15.89 -6.03
C PHE A 104 -6.71 -14.95 -5.00
N VAL A 105 -5.44 -14.64 -5.19
CA VAL A 105 -4.67 -13.73 -4.33
C VAL A 105 -4.02 -12.66 -5.17
N LEU A 106 -4.29 -11.41 -4.83
CA LEU A 106 -3.64 -10.25 -5.43
C LEU A 106 -3.03 -9.41 -4.31
N ASN A 107 -1.72 -9.24 -4.36
CA ASN A 107 -0.98 -8.36 -3.48
C ASN A 107 -0.16 -7.40 -4.31
N TRP A 108 -0.25 -6.12 -4.05
CA TRP A 108 0.70 -5.17 -4.58
C TRP A 108 1.11 -4.17 -3.51
N GLY A 109 2.32 -3.68 -3.63
CA GLY A 109 2.85 -2.75 -2.67
C GLY A 109 3.93 -1.87 -3.27
N ASN A 110 4.02 -0.67 -2.74
CA ASN A 110 4.97 0.35 -3.16
C ASN A 110 5.75 0.84 -1.94
N ILE A 111 7.02 1.08 -2.14
CA ILE A 111 7.88 1.80 -1.21
C ILE A 111 8.58 2.88 -2.00
N LEU A 112 8.55 4.11 -1.50
CA LEU A 112 9.25 5.26 -2.08
C LEU A 112 10.02 5.96 -0.97
N ALA A 113 11.28 6.25 -1.21
CA ALA A 113 12.10 7.13 -0.38
C ALA A 113 12.73 8.21 -1.27
N SER A 114 12.73 9.44 -0.82
CA SER A 114 13.37 10.54 -1.53
C SER A 114 14.06 11.51 -0.59
N LEU A 115 15.20 12.02 -1.05
CA LEU A 115 15.94 13.09 -0.39
C LEU A 115 16.03 14.25 -1.38
N LYS A 116 15.50 15.39 -1.00
CA LYS A 116 15.48 16.61 -1.80
C LYS A 116 16.28 17.69 -1.09
N TRP A 117 17.20 18.32 -1.82
CA TRP A 117 17.91 19.50 -1.41
C TRP A 117 17.50 20.68 -2.28
N GLU A 118 17.09 21.76 -1.65
CA GLU A 118 16.74 23.03 -2.27
C GLU A 118 17.77 24.07 -1.82
N CYS A 119 18.34 24.78 -2.78
CA CYS A 119 19.36 25.79 -2.55
C CYS A 119 19.05 27.06 -3.36
N ASP A 120 18.91 28.18 -2.69
CA ASP A 120 18.85 29.51 -3.32
C ASP A 120 20.31 29.97 -3.60
N ILE A 121 20.78 29.73 -4.83
CA ILE A 121 22.15 30.07 -5.25
C ILE A 121 22.35 31.58 -5.29
N SER A 122 21.33 32.28 -5.81
CA SER A 122 21.25 33.74 -5.80
C SER A 122 19.79 34.19 -5.60
N ASP A 123 19.54 35.49 -5.58
CA ASP A 123 18.17 36.01 -5.43
C ASP A 123 17.26 35.66 -6.62
N ASP A 124 17.87 35.40 -7.79
CA ASP A 124 17.19 35.05 -9.04
C ASP A 124 17.38 33.58 -9.49
N LEU A 125 18.12 32.79 -8.71
CA LEU A 125 18.43 31.41 -9.12
C LEU A 125 18.25 30.43 -7.95
N ARG A 126 17.30 29.53 -8.11
CA ARG A 126 17.05 28.40 -7.20
C ARG A 126 17.40 27.09 -7.87
N SER A 127 18.11 26.22 -7.15
CA SER A 127 18.38 24.85 -7.53
C SER A 127 17.60 23.88 -6.65
N ARG A 128 17.04 22.84 -7.26
CA ARG A 128 16.43 21.70 -6.58
C ARG A 128 17.05 20.42 -7.09
N VAL A 129 17.63 19.64 -6.21
CA VAL A 129 18.18 18.32 -6.52
C VAL A 129 17.46 17.28 -5.67
N MET A 130 16.97 16.22 -6.29
CA MET A 130 16.28 15.13 -5.63
C MET A 130 16.87 13.79 -6.07
N ILE A 131 17.17 12.95 -5.08
CA ILE A 131 17.50 11.55 -5.28
C ILE A 131 16.31 10.74 -4.75
N TYR A 132 15.87 9.76 -5.50
CA TYR A 132 14.76 8.91 -5.06
C TYR A 132 15.03 7.44 -5.36
N ASN A 133 14.46 6.58 -4.53
CA ASN A 133 14.35 5.15 -4.77
C ASN A 133 12.89 4.73 -4.64
N SER A 134 12.41 3.99 -5.63
CA SER A 134 11.07 3.44 -5.68
C SER A 134 11.14 1.92 -5.88
N SER A 135 10.35 1.18 -5.12
CA SER A 135 10.20 -0.26 -5.28
C SER A 135 8.73 -0.62 -5.33
N ASN A 136 8.33 -1.21 -6.43
CA ASN A 136 7.00 -1.77 -6.61
C ASN A 136 7.10 -3.30 -6.59
N ARG A 137 6.18 -3.96 -5.88
CA ARG A 137 6.05 -5.41 -5.86
C ARG A 137 4.60 -5.80 -6.06
N SER A 138 4.37 -6.73 -6.96
CA SER A 138 3.07 -7.30 -7.20
C SER A 138 3.15 -8.82 -7.21
N ARG A 139 2.18 -9.46 -6.59
CA ARG A 139 1.96 -10.90 -6.64
C ARG A 139 0.51 -11.17 -7.03
N ILE A 140 0.33 -11.90 -8.11
CA ILE A 140 -0.96 -12.43 -8.54
C ILE A 140 -0.84 -13.94 -8.47
N GLY A 141 -1.71 -14.60 -7.71
CA GLY A 141 -1.73 -16.05 -7.57
C GLY A 141 -3.13 -16.61 -7.74
N ILE A 142 -3.21 -17.77 -8.37
CA ILE A 142 -4.41 -18.58 -8.47
C ILE A 142 -4.01 -19.96 -7.93
N GLU A 143 -4.74 -20.41 -6.93
CA GLU A 143 -4.59 -21.73 -6.32
C GLU A 143 -5.90 -22.48 -6.56
N MET A 144 -5.84 -23.68 -7.09
CA MET A 144 -6.98 -24.56 -7.30
C MET A 144 -6.70 -25.88 -6.61
N GLU A 145 -7.67 -26.36 -5.84
CA GLU A 145 -7.62 -27.62 -5.12
C GLU A 145 -8.88 -28.42 -5.48
N GLY A 146 -8.72 -29.57 -6.07
CA GLY A 146 -9.83 -30.45 -6.46
C GLY A 146 -9.71 -31.81 -5.76
N ALA A 147 -10.83 -32.48 -5.55
CA ALA A 147 -11.00 -33.69 -4.71
C ALA A 147 -10.91 -35.02 -5.45
N ASP A 148 -10.21 -35.15 -6.52
CA ASP A 148 -10.03 -36.47 -7.13
C ASP A 148 -8.87 -37.22 -6.48
N ASP A 149 -9.14 -38.50 -6.13
CA ASP A 149 -8.27 -39.48 -5.47
C ASP A 149 -6.94 -39.83 -6.18
N ILE A 150 -6.60 -39.12 -7.23
CA ILE A 150 -5.33 -39.23 -7.93
C ILE A 150 -4.60 -37.87 -7.81
N GLU A 151 -3.78 -37.75 -6.73
CA GLU A 151 -2.93 -36.62 -6.43
C GLU A 151 -3.75 -35.30 -6.55
N SER A 152 -4.16 -34.75 -5.42
CA SER A 152 -4.74 -33.40 -5.37
C SER A 152 -3.92 -32.49 -6.28
N LEU A 153 -4.42 -32.20 -7.47
CA LEU A 153 -3.78 -31.32 -8.44
C LEU A 153 -3.83 -29.91 -7.87
N MET A 154 -2.88 -29.65 -6.99
CA MET A 154 -2.63 -28.33 -6.47
C MET A 154 -2.00 -27.52 -7.59
N MET A 155 -2.85 -26.87 -8.40
CA MET A 155 -2.36 -25.98 -9.44
C MET A 155 -2.13 -24.61 -8.81
N GLU A 156 -0.90 -24.31 -8.43
CA GLU A 156 -0.49 -22.98 -8.01
C GLU A 156 0.18 -22.27 -9.18
N THR A 157 -0.44 -21.21 -9.66
CA THR A 157 0.20 -20.29 -10.60
C THR A 157 0.39 -18.96 -9.93
N ALA A 158 1.62 -18.52 -9.73
CA ALA A 158 1.92 -17.21 -9.18
C ALA A 158 2.81 -16.40 -10.13
N ASN A 159 2.38 -15.19 -10.41
CA ASN A 159 3.19 -14.17 -11.07
C ASN A 159 3.72 -13.18 -10.05
N LEU A 160 5.03 -13.07 -9.97
CA LEU A 160 5.74 -12.16 -9.08
C LEU A 160 6.45 -11.11 -9.92
N THR A 161 6.05 -9.87 -9.77
CA THR A 161 6.70 -8.75 -10.44
C THR A 161 7.34 -7.84 -9.40
N ARG A 162 8.57 -7.45 -9.66
CA ARG A 162 9.27 -6.43 -8.89
C ARG A 162 9.90 -5.43 -9.85
N VAL A 163 9.61 -4.16 -9.61
CA VAL A 163 10.23 -3.04 -10.31
C VAL A 163 10.92 -2.18 -9.27
N ASN A 164 12.21 -1.94 -9.44
CA ASN A 164 12.97 -1.01 -8.62
C ASN A 164 13.48 0.10 -9.53
N ASP A 165 13.33 1.32 -9.09
CA ASP A 165 13.77 2.50 -9.80
C ASP A 165 14.59 3.38 -8.84
N LEU A 166 15.77 3.79 -9.28
CA LEU A 166 16.64 4.74 -8.60
C LEU A 166 16.91 5.89 -9.57
N GLY A 167 16.55 7.08 -9.17
CA GLY A 167 16.70 8.25 -10.04
C GLY A 167 17.23 9.46 -9.32
N VAL A 168 17.75 10.37 -10.14
CA VAL A 168 18.18 11.72 -9.74
C VAL A 168 17.46 12.71 -10.63
N LYS A 169 16.90 13.75 -10.04
CA LYS A 169 16.26 14.85 -10.74
C LYS A 169 16.86 16.17 -10.28
N GLY A 170 17.15 17.03 -11.22
CA GLY A 170 17.63 18.39 -10.98
C GLY A 170 16.79 19.41 -11.74
N ASP A 171 16.36 20.45 -11.03
CA ASP A 171 15.61 21.60 -11.59
C ASP A 171 16.34 22.89 -11.19
N PHE A 172 16.36 23.86 -12.10
CA PHE A 172 16.87 25.20 -11.87
C PHE A 172 15.81 26.20 -12.33
N ASP A 173 15.47 27.13 -11.48
CA ASP A 173 14.46 28.20 -11.70
C ASP A 173 15.10 29.55 -11.53
#